data_5c71358d83fb6f8f13deacfb895ac152
#
_entry.id   5c71358d83fb6f8f13deacfb895ac152
#
_cell.length_a   1.000
_cell.length_b   1.000
_cell.length_c   1.000
_cell.angle_alpha   90.00
_cell.angle_beta   90.00
_cell.angle_gamma   90.00
#
_symmetry.space_group_name_H-M   'P 1'
#
loop_
_entity.id
_entity.type
_entity.pdbx_description
1 polymer ?
#
loop_
_entity_poly.entity_id
_entity_poly.type
_entity_poly.pdbx_seq_one_letter_code
_entity_poly.pdbx_strand_id
1 'polypeptide(L)'
;MWSDSFDSDFEDILRVQDEISWHIFQALDSELNFGGHGRANTGTEIAVDPDAYDLYLKGRNLLQIGGIGNYKQAMVYLYQATEIDPEFAGAWSSLAVARASFASMDRGIHRKRGIFEGLLAQAVDAAQRALELDNTLAEAHAVMGDLAQMRNEWPDAERNYLHAVNSEPGNSIMLRWYGNHLATLGRTVEGMEYVEMSYRLDPLNVGNLISLSGHYLTIGNYEEALEFGGLVVQAGIDGGYRRQALASFYLGRTEQALEFARRYDKEYESILKSDLEAWMDKDQRPAFIETIDKQEMPSSVIDLWFMISAYANFGDMDKAFHMATEAHRSGTFSGMDWVILWWPGMEAFRQDDRFGKLADDLGMLDYWRKFGWPDSCRPVEQSVACN
;
A
#
# COMPACT_ATOMS: atom_id res chain seq x y z
N MET A 1 -9.06 -16.83 -28.88
CA MET A 1 -9.82 -17.35 -27.71
C MET A 1 -9.17 -18.68 -27.34
N TRP A 2 -8.43 -18.69 -26.23
CA TRP A 2 -7.79 -19.92 -25.74
C TRP A 2 -8.83 -20.74 -24.97
N SER A 3 -8.93 -22.04 -25.20
CA SER A 3 -9.73 -22.97 -24.41
C SER A 3 -8.96 -24.29 -24.33
N ASP A 4 -8.70 -24.74 -23.11
CA ASP A 4 -8.11 -26.04 -22.84
C ASP A 4 -8.98 -26.80 -21.83
N SER A 5 -8.96 -28.12 -21.81
CA SER A 5 -9.70 -28.94 -20.86
C SER A 5 -8.71 -29.82 -20.11
N PHE A 6 -8.78 -29.77 -18.77
CA PHE A 6 -7.94 -30.56 -17.89
C PHE A 6 -8.82 -31.60 -17.21
N ASP A 7 -8.47 -32.86 -17.35
CA ASP A 7 -9.12 -33.99 -16.67
C ASP A 7 -8.02 -34.71 -15.86
N SER A 8 -8.04 -34.50 -14.53
CA SER A 8 -7.03 -35.05 -13.63
C SER A 8 -7.59 -35.41 -12.27
N ASP A 9 -7.00 -36.42 -11.61
CA ASP A 9 -7.31 -36.77 -10.23
C ASP A 9 -6.87 -35.67 -9.26
N PHE A 10 -7.41 -35.68 -8.03
CA PHE A 10 -7.18 -34.62 -7.02
C PHE A 10 -5.69 -34.38 -6.72
N GLU A 11 -4.86 -35.42 -6.76
CA GLU A 11 -3.41 -35.31 -6.55
C GLU A 11 -2.69 -34.47 -7.62
N ASP A 12 -3.33 -34.29 -8.78
CA ASP A 12 -2.83 -33.48 -9.89
C ASP A 12 -3.33 -32.01 -9.87
N ILE A 13 -4.25 -31.65 -8.97
CA ILE A 13 -4.91 -30.33 -9.00
C ILE A 13 -3.90 -29.17 -8.86
N LEU A 14 -2.92 -29.28 -7.98
CA LEU A 14 -1.89 -28.24 -7.80
C LEU A 14 -1.06 -28.07 -9.08
N ARG A 15 -0.65 -29.20 -9.70
CA ARG A 15 0.08 -29.19 -10.96
C ARG A 15 -0.75 -28.58 -12.09
N VAL A 16 -2.04 -28.91 -12.15
CA VAL A 16 -2.97 -28.33 -13.14
C VAL A 16 -3.18 -26.83 -12.90
N GLN A 17 -3.28 -26.39 -11.65
CA GLN A 17 -3.38 -24.98 -11.32
C GLN A 17 -2.13 -24.20 -11.75
N ASP A 18 -0.94 -24.76 -11.52
CA ASP A 18 0.33 -24.17 -11.96
C ASP A 18 0.43 -24.15 -13.50
N GLU A 19 0.00 -25.23 -14.17
CA GLU A 19 -0.04 -25.28 -15.64
C GLU A 19 -1.02 -24.26 -16.23
N ILE A 20 -2.23 -24.15 -15.68
CA ILE A 20 -3.23 -23.16 -16.12
C ILE A 20 -2.69 -21.74 -15.90
N SER A 21 -2.15 -21.46 -14.73
CA SER A 21 -1.56 -20.16 -14.40
C SER A 21 -0.41 -19.82 -15.35
N TRP A 22 0.43 -20.79 -15.67
CA TRP A 22 1.52 -20.64 -16.62
C TRP A 22 1.02 -20.39 -18.05
N HIS A 23 0.02 -21.10 -18.52
CA HIS A 23 -0.56 -20.88 -19.85
C HIS A 23 -1.25 -19.53 -19.97
N ILE A 24 -1.97 -19.10 -18.91
CA ILE A 24 -2.57 -17.76 -18.85
C ILE A 24 -1.46 -16.70 -18.87
N PHE A 25 -0.39 -16.89 -18.07
CA PHE A 25 0.76 -15.99 -18.06
C PHE A 25 1.42 -15.90 -19.45
N GLN A 26 1.70 -17.02 -20.12
CA GLN A 26 2.27 -17.00 -21.47
C GLN A 26 1.36 -16.29 -22.48
N ALA A 27 0.05 -16.50 -22.41
CA ALA A 27 -0.90 -15.82 -23.27
C ALA A 27 -0.89 -14.30 -23.03
N LEU A 28 -0.82 -13.87 -21.77
CA LEU A 28 -0.72 -12.47 -21.39
C LEU A 28 0.65 -11.86 -21.73
N ASP A 29 1.74 -12.58 -21.51
CA ASP A 29 3.10 -12.16 -21.85
C ASP A 29 3.26 -11.89 -23.36
N SER A 30 2.64 -12.72 -24.20
CA SER A 30 2.63 -12.53 -25.65
C SER A 30 1.86 -11.28 -26.11
N GLU A 31 0.83 -10.87 -25.38
CA GLU A 31 0.02 -9.68 -25.68
C GLU A 31 0.55 -8.40 -24.99
N LEU A 32 1.18 -8.53 -23.82
CA LEU A 32 1.57 -7.41 -22.94
C LEU A 32 3.10 -7.18 -22.88
N ASN A 33 3.89 -8.01 -23.52
CA ASN A 33 5.35 -7.87 -23.67
C ASN A 33 6.15 -7.89 -22.36
N PHE A 34 5.79 -8.75 -21.42
CA PHE A 34 6.42 -8.91 -20.10
C PHE A 34 7.76 -9.67 -20.14
N GLY A 35 8.58 -9.61 -21.11
CA GLY A 35 9.93 -10.19 -21.21
C GLY A 35 10.14 -11.48 -20.40
N GLY A 36 9.96 -12.60 -21.03
CA GLY A 36 9.86 -13.93 -20.44
C GLY A 36 10.88 -14.25 -19.35
N HIS A 37 10.38 -14.56 -18.17
CA HIS A 37 11.15 -15.15 -17.07
C HIS A 37 10.66 -16.58 -16.82
N GLY A 38 11.61 -17.47 -16.69
CA GLY A 38 11.40 -18.89 -16.70
C GLY A 38 10.62 -19.45 -15.51
N ARG A 39 10.02 -20.57 -15.78
CA ARG A 39 9.33 -21.47 -14.86
C ARG A 39 10.19 -21.74 -13.63
N ALA A 40 9.75 -21.34 -12.45
CA ALA A 40 10.27 -21.85 -11.20
C ALA A 40 9.91 -23.35 -11.13
N ASN A 41 10.92 -24.18 -11.13
CA ASN A 41 10.78 -25.63 -11.10
C ASN A 41 10.51 -26.05 -9.65
N THR A 42 9.25 -26.07 -9.23
CA THR A 42 8.84 -26.59 -7.92
C THR A 42 8.80 -28.12 -7.97
N GLY A 43 9.98 -28.70 -7.95
CA GLY A 43 10.17 -30.16 -8.05
C GLY A 43 10.17 -30.86 -6.69
N THR A 44 9.09 -30.75 -5.92
CA THR A 44 8.73 -31.71 -4.85
C THR A 44 7.22 -31.71 -4.74
N GLU A 45 6.59 -32.80 -5.18
CA GLU A 45 5.18 -33.09 -4.90
C GLU A 45 5.02 -33.31 -3.37
N ILE A 46 4.71 -32.23 -2.65
CA ILE A 46 4.20 -32.36 -1.27
C ILE A 46 2.72 -32.63 -1.44
N ALA A 47 2.28 -33.83 -1.12
CA ALA A 47 0.86 -34.20 -1.09
C ALA A 47 0.18 -33.39 0.01
N VAL A 48 -0.55 -32.33 -0.36
CA VAL A 48 -1.32 -31.48 0.56
C VAL A 48 -2.58 -32.22 1.00
N ASP A 49 -2.93 -32.14 2.29
CA ASP A 49 -4.18 -32.69 2.79
C ASP A 49 -5.40 -32.05 2.08
N PRO A 50 -6.35 -32.82 1.52
CA PRO A 50 -7.48 -32.29 0.78
C PRO A 50 -8.37 -31.33 1.55
N ASP A 51 -8.59 -31.56 2.85
CA ASP A 51 -9.40 -30.68 3.69
C ASP A 51 -8.67 -29.35 3.96
N ALA A 52 -7.35 -29.42 4.15
CA ALA A 52 -6.50 -28.22 4.26
C ALA A 52 -6.53 -27.40 2.97
N TYR A 53 -6.48 -28.07 1.82
CA TYR A 53 -6.51 -27.40 0.52
C TYR A 53 -7.86 -26.71 0.23
N ASP A 54 -9.00 -27.34 0.58
CA ASP A 54 -10.32 -26.72 0.45
C ASP A 54 -10.44 -25.44 1.31
N LEU A 55 -9.96 -25.48 2.54
CA LEU A 55 -9.93 -24.32 3.43
C LEU A 55 -8.99 -23.21 2.90
N TYR A 56 -7.84 -23.58 2.36
CA TYR A 56 -6.91 -22.67 1.71
C TYR A 56 -7.58 -21.95 0.53
N LEU A 57 -8.28 -22.66 -0.36
CA LEU A 57 -8.99 -22.05 -1.49
C LEU A 57 -10.07 -21.06 -1.03
N LYS A 58 -10.83 -21.39 0.02
CA LYS A 58 -11.82 -20.49 0.63
C LYS A 58 -11.15 -19.21 1.15
N GLY A 59 -10.03 -19.35 1.84
CA GLY A 59 -9.25 -18.23 2.35
C GLY A 59 -8.70 -17.35 1.23
N ARG A 60 -8.11 -17.95 0.19
CA ARG A 60 -7.60 -17.27 -0.99
C ARG A 60 -8.67 -16.44 -1.72
N ASN A 61 -9.84 -17.01 -1.92
CA ASN A 61 -10.96 -16.30 -2.55
C ASN A 61 -11.35 -15.05 -1.76
N LEU A 62 -11.40 -15.14 -0.43
CA LEU A 62 -11.70 -13.97 0.42
C LEU A 62 -10.60 -12.91 0.40
N LEU A 63 -9.33 -13.31 0.27
CA LEU A 63 -8.22 -12.36 0.08
C LEU A 63 -8.36 -11.57 -1.22
N GLN A 64 -8.78 -12.22 -2.30
CA GLN A 64 -9.01 -11.55 -3.59
C GLN A 64 -10.16 -10.54 -3.53
N ILE A 65 -11.27 -10.89 -2.86
CA ILE A 65 -12.40 -9.96 -2.67
C ILE A 65 -11.96 -8.75 -1.84
N GLY A 66 -11.15 -8.96 -0.82
CA GLY A 66 -10.63 -7.90 0.05
C GLY A 66 -11.65 -7.36 1.05
N GLY A 67 -11.22 -6.42 1.88
CA GLY A 67 -12.05 -5.77 2.90
C GLY A 67 -11.97 -6.43 4.29
N ILE A 68 -12.23 -5.64 5.33
CA ILE A 68 -12.01 -6.02 6.74
C ILE A 68 -12.73 -7.33 7.12
N GLY A 69 -13.99 -7.50 6.70
CA GLY A 69 -14.78 -8.71 7.00
C GLY A 69 -14.18 -9.95 6.34
N ASN A 70 -13.81 -9.82 5.07
CA ASN A 70 -13.24 -10.91 4.29
C ASN A 70 -11.85 -11.31 4.80
N TYR A 71 -10.99 -10.33 5.16
CA TYR A 71 -9.68 -10.65 5.75
C TYR A 71 -9.81 -11.40 7.08
N LYS A 72 -10.76 -11.01 7.95
CA LYS A 72 -11.04 -11.77 9.19
C LYS A 72 -11.45 -13.21 8.92
N GLN A 73 -12.34 -13.42 7.96
CA GLN A 73 -12.81 -14.75 7.62
C GLN A 73 -11.73 -15.57 6.92
N ALA A 74 -10.91 -14.93 6.06
CA ALA A 74 -9.74 -15.55 5.44
C ALA A 74 -8.75 -16.07 6.49
N MET A 75 -8.43 -15.25 7.51
CA MET A 75 -7.56 -15.68 8.61
C MET A 75 -8.09 -16.96 9.31
N VAL A 76 -9.40 -17.08 9.49
CA VAL A 76 -10.00 -18.28 10.12
C VAL A 76 -9.76 -19.51 9.25
N TYR A 77 -10.10 -19.45 7.97
CA TYR A 77 -9.95 -20.59 7.06
C TYR A 77 -8.47 -20.98 6.87
N LEU A 78 -7.60 -19.99 6.66
CA LEU A 78 -6.18 -20.24 6.45
C LEU A 78 -5.49 -20.79 7.68
N TYR A 79 -5.86 -20.29 8.88
CA TYR A 79 -5.37 -20.86 10.13
C TYR A 79 -5.81 -22.32 10.30
N GLN A 80 -7.08 -22.65 10.02
CA GLN A 80 -7.56 -24.03 10.06
C GLN A 80 -6.81 -24.92 9.05
N ALA A 81 -6.49 -24.40 7.87
CA ALA A 81 -5.68 -25.13 6.89
C ALA A 81 -4.28 -25.46 7.43
N THR A 82 -3.61 -24.50 8.12
CA THR A 82 -2.30 -24.74 8.74
C THR A 82 -2.34 -25.66 9.96
N GLU A 83 -3.49 -25.81 10.65
CA GLU A 83 -3.68 -26.76 11.75
C GLU A 83 -3.86 -28.19 11.22
N ILE A 84 -4.54 -28.36 10.06
CA ILE A 84 -4.74 -29.66 9.42
C ILE A 84 -3.44 -30.15 8.78
N ASP A 85 -2.77 -29.25 8.00
CA ASP A 85 -1.52 -29.55 7.33
C ASP A 85 -0.45 -28.47 7.67
N PRO A 86 0.35 -28.69 8.72
CA PRO A 86 1.41 -27.78 9.13
C PRO A 86 2.57 -27.65 8.15
N GLU A 87 2.69 -28.54 7.17
CA GLU A 87 3.72 -28.51 6.13
C GLU A 87 3.22 -27.81 4.85
N PHE A 88 1.96 -27.37 4.81
CA PHE A 88 1.41 -26.64 3.67
C PHE A 88 1.89 -25.20 3.64
N ALA A 89 3.01 -24.95 2.99
CA ALA A 89 3.67 -23.65 2.90
C ALA A 89 2.75 -22.54 2.31
N GLY A 90 1.94 -22.87 1.30
CA GLY A 90 0.98 -21.93 0.68
C GLY A 90 -0.09 -21.43 1.66
N ALA A 91 -0.57 -22.29 2.57
CA ALA A 91 -1.53 -21.87 3.61
C ALA A 91 -0.90 -20.91 4.62
N TRP A 92 0.33 -21.16 5.06
CA TRP A 92 1.08 -20.25 5.93
C TRP A 92 1.34 -18.90 5.26
N SER A 93 1.74 -18.90 3.99
CA SER A 93 1.98 -17.68 3.20
C SER A 93 0.71 -16.83 3.09
N SER A 94 -0.40 -17.44 2.67
CA SER A 94 -1.68 -16.74 2.55
C SER A 94 -2.24 -16.28 3.89
N LEU A 95 -1.97 -17.02 4.99
CA LEU A 95 -2.32 -16.58 6.35
C LEU A 95 -1.53 -15.31 6.74
N ALA A 96 -0.26 -15.24 6.36
CA ALA A 96 0.56 -14.05 6.56
C ALA A 96 -0.01 -12.84 5.79
N VAL A 97 -0.38 -13.01 4.51
CA VAL A 97 -1.05 -11.97 3.70
C VAL A 97 -2.36 -11.51 4.36
N ALA A 98 -3.19 -12.45 4.85
CA ALA A 98 -4.45 -12.12 5.50
C ALA A 98 -4.25 -11.25 6.75
N ARG A 99 -3.28 -11.61 7.59
CA ARG A 99 -2.93 -10.88 8.82
C ARG A 99 -2.36 -9.50 8.52
N ALA A 100 -1.42 -9.38 7.59
CA ALA A 100 -0.81 -8.12 7.18
C ALA A 100 -1.86 -7.18 6.56
N SER A 101 -2.69 -7.69 5.65
CA SER A 101 -3.77 -6.92 5.01
C SER A 101 -4.80 -6.44 6.04
N PHE A 102 -5.20 -7.30 6.98
CA PHE A 102 -6.13 -6.91 8.05
C PHE A 102 -5.52 -5.84 8.97
N ALA A 103 -4.26 -5.97 9.36
CA ALA A 103 -3.56 -4.97 10.16
C ALA A 103 -3.49 -3.60 9.43
N SER A 104 -3.25 -3.62 8.13
CA SER A 104 -3.08 -2.41 7.31
C SER A 104 -4.38 -1.68 7.00
N MET A 105 -5.54 -2.38 6.95
CA MET A 105 -6.84 -1.78 6.60
C MET A 105 -7.32 -0.74 7.60
N ASP A 106 -7.02 -0.91 8.89
CA ASP A 106 -7.49 -0.01 9.95
C ASP A 106 -6.39 0.22 11.01
N ARG A 107 -5.24 0.70 10.52
CA ARG A 107 -4.08 0.96 11.37
C ARG A 107 -4.39 1.85 12.58
N GLY A 108 -5.19 2.89 12.37
CA GLY A 108 -5.56 3.81 13.44
C GLY A 108 -6.32 3.14 14.58
N ILE A 109 -7.35 2.35 14.26
CA ILE A 109 -8.14 1.61 15.25
C ILE A 109 -7.32 0.49 15.88
N HIS A 110 -6.54 -0.26 15.08
CA HIS A 110 -5.74 -1.36 15.59
C HIS A 110 -4.64 -0.86 16.55
N ARG A 111 -3.98 0.28 16.25
CA ARG A 111 -3.01 0.90 17.17
C ARG A 111 -3.67 1.38 18.45
N LYS A 112 -4.80 2.08 18.39
CA LYS A 112 -5.56 2.49 19.57
C LYS A 112 -5.92 1.32 20.49
N ARG A 113 -6.18 0.15 19.92
CA ARG A 113 -6.52 -1.06 20.68
C ARG A 113 -5.30 -1.88 21.11
N GLY A 114 -4.08 -1.50 20.72
CA GLY A 114 -2.86 -2.25 21.02
C GLY A 114 -2.76 -3.62 20.37
N ILE A 115 -3.54 -3.87 19.31
CA ILE A 115 -3.55 -5.18 18.61
C ILE A 115 -2.71 -5.18 17.32
N PHE A 116 -2.29 -3.99 16.87
CA PHE A 116 -1.58 -3.83 15.61
C PHE A 116 -0.24 -4.60 15.60
N GLU A 117 0.58 -4.38 16.62
CA GLU A 117 1.89 -5.04 16.76
C GLU A 117 1.74 -6.56 16.88
N GLY A 118 0.70 -7.03 17.60
CA GLY A 118 0.42 -8.47 17.72
C GLY A 118 0.01 -9.09 16.38
N LEU A 119 -0.78 -8.39 15.57
CA LEU A 119 -1.14 -8.86 14.22
C LEU A 119 0.07 -8.91 13.29
N LEU A 120 0.94 -7.90 13.37
CA LEU A 120 2.18 -7.88 12.58
C LEU A 120 3.13 -9.00 13.00
N ALA A 121 3.35 -9.22 14.30
CA ALA A 121 4.17 -10.31 14.80
C ALA A 121 3.66 -11.66 14.28
N GLN A 122 2.34 -11.89 14.35
CA GLN A 122 1.74 -13.12 13.83
C GLN A 122 1.85 -13.23 12.30
N ALA A 123 1.86 -12.13 11.56
CA ALA A 123 2.11 -12.15 10.11
C ALA A 123 3.56 -12.52 9.81
N VAL A 124 4.53 -11.98 10.59
CA VAL A 124 5.95 -12.37 10.51
C VAL A 124 6.11 -13.87 10.73
N ASP A 125 5.58 -14.38 11.86
CA ASP A 125 5.72 -15.79 12.22
C ASP A 125 5.19 -16.70 11.11
N ALA A 126 4.03 -16.37 10.54
CA ALA A 126 3.45 -17.14 9.45
C ALA A 126 4.28 -17.05 8.15
N ALA A 127 4.77 -15.85 7.79
CA ALA A 127 5.63 -15.67 6.61
C ALA A 127 6.97 -16.41 6.77
N GLN A 128 7.59 -16.34 7.95
CA GLN A 128 8.83 -17.08 8.25
C GLN A 128 8.60 -18.58 8.15
N ARG A 129 7.50 -19.09 8.73
CA ARG A 129 7.16 -20.51 8.62
C ARG A 129 6.96 -20.95 7.16
N ALA A 130 6.28 -20.13 6.37
CA ALA A 130 6.12 -20.39 4.94
C ALA A 130 7.48 -20.49 4.23
N LEU A 131 8.41 -19.54 4.50
CA LEU A 131 9.76 -19.51 3.90
C LEU A 131 10.68 -20.62 4.41
N GLU A 132 10.47 -21.13 5.64
CA GLU A 132 11.18 -22.33 6.12
C GLU A 132 10.77 -23.58 5.33
N LEU A 133 9.50 -23.68 4.95
CA LEU A 133 8.94 -24.80 4.19
C LEU A 133 9.26 -24.67 2.69
N ASP A 134 9.11 -23.46 2.15
CA ASP A 134 9.45 -23.13 0.76
C ASP A 134 9.96 -21.69 0.66
N ASN A 135 11.26 -21.53 0.48
CA ASN A 135 11.93 -20.23 0.42
C ASN A 135 11.72 -19.48 -0.90
N THR A 136 10.97 -20.04 -1.83
CA THR A 136 10.66 -19.41 -3.13
C THR A 136 9.30 -18.72 -3.15
N LEU A 137 8.49 -18.85 -2.07
CA LEU A 137 7.13 -18.32 -2.01
C LEU A 137 7.08 -16.79 -2.11
N ALA A 138 6.60 -16.32 -3.24
CA ALA A 138 6.50 -14.90 -3.56
C ALA A 138 5.64 -14.11 -2.55
N GLU A 139 4.49 -14.66 -2.13
CA GLU A 139 3.62 -14.01 -1.15
C GLU A 139 4.29 -13.82 0.21
N ALA A 140 5.06 -14.83 0.67
CA ALA A 140 5.78 -14.73 1.94
C ALA A 140 6.86 -13.65 1.88
N HIS A 141 7.59 -13.55 0.76
CA HIS A 141 8.53 -12.46 0.52
C HIS A 141 7.81 -11.09 0.48
N ALA A 142 6.66 -10.99 -0.19
CA ALA A 142 5.89 -9.72 -0.21
C ALA A 142 5.50 -9.26 1.20
N VAL A 143 5.06 -10.18 2.06
CA VAL A 143 4.76 -9.87 3.48
C VAL A 143 6.01 -9.42 4.22
N MET A 144 7.16 -10.09 4.04
CA MET A 144 8.42 -9.67 4.65
C MET A 144 8.84 -8.28 4.15
N GLY A 145 8.56 -7.94 2.89
CA GLY A 145 8.75 -6.62 2.33
C GLY A 145 7.90 -5.55 3.05
N ASP A 146 6.59 -5.82 3.24
CA ASP A 146 5.68 -4.90 3.94
C ASP A 146 6.11 -4.67 5.41
N LEU A 147 6.56 -5.71 6.08
CA LEU A 147 7.07 -5.63 7.45
C LEU A 147 8.37 -4.84 7.56
N ALA A 148 9.31 -5.05 6.64
CA ALA A 148 10.54 -4.27 6.57
C ALA A 148 10.22 -2.79 6.29
N GLN A 149 9.31 -2.52 5.36
CA GLN A 149 8.80 -1.18 5.09
C GLN A 149 8.22 -0.52 6.34
N MET A 150 7.39 -1.22 7.12
CA MET A 150 6.82 -0.68 8.37
C MET A 150 7.87 -0.29 9.41
N ARG A 151 9.06 -0.88 9.34
CA ARG A 151 10.20 -0.55 10.20
C ARG A 151 11.15 0.48 9.60
N ASN A 152 10.80 1.02 8.42
CA ASN A 152 11.66 1.87 7.59
C ASN A 152 12.98 1.17 7.17
N GLU A 153 13.00 -0.16 7.12
CA GLU A 153 14.10 -0.99 6.61
C GLU A 153 13.97 -1.07 5.07
N TRP A 154 14.05 0.08 4.40
CA TRP A 154 13.73 0.25 2.97
C TRP A 154 14.53 -0.67 2.03
N PRO A 155 15.87 -0.88 2.22
CA PRO A 155 16.63 -1.80 1.38
C PRO A 155 16.18 -3.26 1.50
N ASP A 156 15.69 -3.67 2.67
CA ASP A 156 15.17 -5.01 2.90
C ASP A 156 13.77 -5.16 2.29
N ALA A 157 12.94 -4.12 2.42
CA ALA A 157 11.66 -4.04 1.77
C ALA A 157 11.78 -4.17 0.24
N GLU A 158 12.66 -3.39 -0.38
CA GLU A 158 12.93 -3.44 -1.82
C GLU A 158 13.35 -4.83 -2.28
N ARG A 159 14.31 -5.48 -1.60
CA ARG A 159 14.77 -6.82 -1.96
C ARG A 159 13.65 -7.86 -1.93
N ASN A 160 12.83 -7.82 -0.88
CA ASN A 160 11.73 -8.75 -0.72
C ASN A 160 10.61 -8.52 -1.74
N TYR A 161 10.25 -7.27 -2.00
CA TYR A 161 9.26 -6.95 -3.03
C TYR A 161 9.75 -7.32 -4.44
N LEU A 162 11.00 -7.00 -4.77
CA LEU A 162 11.59 -7.41 -6.06
C LEU A 162 11.62 -8.93 -6.22
N HIS A 163 11.95 -9.68 -5.14
CA HIS A 163 11.87 -11.14 -5.19
C HIS A 163 10.45 -11.60 -5.49
N ALA A 164 9.45 -11.04 -4.79
CA ALA A 164 8.06 -11.42 -4.96
C ALA A 164 7.54 -11.15 -6.39
N VAL A 165 7.73 -9.93 -6.92
CA VAL A 165 7.22 -9.58 -8.26
C VAL A 165 7.96 -10.27 -9.39
N ASN A 166 9.24 -10.63 -9.20
CA ASN A 166 10.00 -11.41 -10.18
C ASN A 166 9.62 -12.90 -10.18
N SER A 167 9.25 -13.44 -9.01
CA SER A 167 8.82 -14.84 -8.89
C SER A 167 7.38 -15.03 -9.40
N GLU A 168 6.50 -14.08 -9.15
CA GLU A 168 5.09 -14.12 -9.59
C GLU A 168 4.67 -12.80 -10.28
N PRO A 169 5.14 -12.53 -11.51
CA PRO A 169 4.86 -11.26 -12.20
C PRO A 169 3.38 -11.07 -12.58
N GLY A 170 2.56 -12.12 -12.51
CA GLY A 170 1.11 -12.07 -12.70
C GLY A 170 0.30 -11.85 -11.41
N ASN A 171 0.94 -11.68 -10.26
CA ASN A 171 0.23 -11.49 -9.01
C ASN A 171 -0.10 -10.01 -8.77
N SER A 172 -1.37 -9.64 -8.98
CA SER A 172 -1.83 -8.25 -8.88
C SER A 172 -1.59 -7.62 -7.50
N ILE A 173 -1.72 -8.39 -6.42
CA ILE A 173 -1.52 -7.89 -5.06
C ILE A 173 -0.06 -7.48 -4.85
N MET A 174 0.89 -8.31 -5.27
CA MET A 174 2.33 -8.03 -5.10
C MET A 174 2.79 -6.86 -5.96
N LEU A 175 2.34 -6.78 -7.20
CA LEU A 175 2.61 -5.65 -8.09
C LEU A 175 2.12 -4.33 -7.43
N ARG A 176 0.90 -4.32 -6.90
CA ARG A 176 0.36 -3.16 -6.21
C ARG A 176 1.17 -2.80 -4.95
N TRP A 177 1.55 -3.77 -4.14
CA TRP A 177 2.33 -3.51 -2.93
C TRP A 177 3.70 -2.92 -3.28
N TYR A 178 4.38 -3.48 -4.28
CA TYR A 178 5.66 -2.94 -4.73
C TYR A 178 5.51 -1.54 -5.31
N GLY A 179 4.51 -1.29 -6.16
CA GLY A 179 4.24 0.04 -6.69
C GLY A 179 3.97 1.07 -5.58
N ASN A 180 3.21 0.70 -4.55
CA ASN A 180 2.98 1.57 -3.39
C ASN A 180 4.27 1.80 -2.56
N HIS A 181 5.15 0.80 -2.46
CA HIS A 181 6.46 0.94 -1.83
C HIS A 181 7.31 2.00 -2.56
N LEU A 182 7.41 1.91 -3.87
CA LEU A 182 8.12 2.88 -4.69
C LEU A 182 7.58 4.31 -4.52
N ALA A 183 6.24 4.46 -4.53
CA ALA A 183 5.60 5.75 -4.31
C ALA A 183 5.87 6.33 -2.92
N THR A 184 5.95 5.49 -1.89
CA THR A 184 6.32 5.90 -0.52
C THR A 184 7.71 6.52 -0.48
N LEU A 185 8.61 6.08 -1.34
CA LEU A 185 9.99 6.55 -1.44
C LEU A 185 10.18 7.62 -2.54
N GLY A 186 9.08 8.14 -3.10
CA GLY A 186 9.05 9.22 -4.09
C GLY A 186 9.35 8.79 -5.53
N ARG A 187 9.49 7.49 -5.79
CA ARG A 187 9.61 6.90 -7.14
C ARG A 187 8.21 6.59 -7.68
N THR A 188 7.36 7.63 -7.68
CA THR A 188 5.92 7.47 -7.96
C THR A 188 5.65 7.12 -9.42
N VAL A 189 6.44 7.67 -10.34
CA VAL A 189 6.30 7.38 -11.78
C VAL A 189 6.59 5.91 -12.05
N GLU A 190 7.67 5.37 -11.51
CA GLU A 190 8.00 3.96 -11.61
C GLU A 190 6.97 3.08 -10.89
N GLY A 191 6.56 3.48 -9.67
CA GLY A 191 5.52 2.79 -8.90
C GLY A 191 4.18 2.70 -9.64
N MET A 192 3.84 3.74 -10.43
CA MET A 192 2.63 3.77 -11.24
C MET A 192 2.59 2.63 -12.27
N GLU A 193 3.72 2.31 -12.91
CA GLU A 193 3.79 1.23 -13.89
C GLU A 193 3.32 -0.11 -13.27
N TYR A 194 3.78 -0.42 -12.06
CA TYR A 194 3.38 -1.63 -11.32
C TYR A 194 1.91 -1.60 -10.89
N VAL A 195 1.41 -0.46 -10.45
CA VAL A 195 -0.01 -0.35 -10.03
C VAL A 195 -0.95 -0.44 -11.24
N GLU A 196 -0.58 0.13 -12.38
CA GLU A 196 -1.33 -0.04 -13.63
C GLU A 196 -1.31 -1.49 -14.14
N MET A 197 -0.16 -2.19 -14.03
CA MET A 197 -0.09 -3.62 -14.32
C MET A 197 -1.03 -4.42 -13.41
N SER A 198 -1.00 -4.14 -12.11
CA SER A 198 -1.91 -4.74 -11.14
C SER A 198 -3.38 -4.52 -11.50
N TYR A 199 -3.76 -3.31 -11.89
CA TYR A 199 -5.13 -2.97 -12.31
C TYR A 199 -5.53 -3.70 -13.59
N ARG A 200 -4.64 -3.83 -14.59
CA ARG A 200 -4.92 -4.59 -15.81
C ARG A 200 -5.19 -6.07 -15.54
N LEU A 201 -4.51 -6.66 -14.55
CA LEU A 201 -4.72 -8.05 -14.14
C LEU A 201 -6.01 -8.24 -13.33
N ASP A 202 -6.35 -7.28 -12.48
CA ASP A 202 -7.54 -7.34 -11.62
C ASP A 202 -8.19 -5.95 -11.47
N PRO A 203 -9.02 -5.54 -12.45
CA PRO A 203 -9.65 -4.21 -12.46
C PRO A 203 -10.76 -4.04 -11.42
N LEU A 204 -11.25 -5.13 -10.83
CA LEU A 204 -12.30 -5.08 -9.81
C LEU A 204 -11.75 -5.03 -8.39
N ASN A 205 -10.45 -5.23 -8.21
CA ASN A 205 -9.81 -5.14 -6.91
C ASN A 205 -9.81 -3.70 -6.38
N VAL A 206 -10.53 -3.49 -5.30
CA VAL A 206 -10.69 -2.15 -4.69
C VAL A 206 -9.34 -1.56 -4.26
N GLY A 207 -8.39 -2.41 -3.84
CA GLY A 207 -7.03 -1.98 -3.50
C GLY A 207 -6.30 -1.34 -4.68
N ASN A 208 -6.52 -1.85 -5.91
CA ASN A 208 -5.95 -1.28 -7.12
C ASN A 208 -6.55 0.11 -7.43
N LEU A 209 -7.88 0.25 -7.29
CA LEU A 209 -8.56 1.55 -7.46
C LEU A 209 -8.06 2.59 -6.45
N ILE A 210 -7.90 2.17 -5.19
CA ILE A 210 -7.35 3.01 -4.12
C ILE A 210 -5.92 3.47 -4.46
N SER A 211 -5.06 2.56 -4.90
CA SER A 211 -3.67 2.88 -5.24
C SER A 211 -3.59 3.79 -6.46
N LEU A 212 -4.32 3.48 -7.54
CA LEU A 212 -4.35 4.33 -8.74
C LEU A 212 -4.80 5.75 -8.42
N SER A 213 -5.91 5.91 -7.68
CA SER A 213 -6.38 7.25 -7.32
C SER A 213 -5.35 8.05 -6.52
N GLY A 214 -4.58 7.39 -5.65
CA GLY A 214 -3.50 8.01 -4.89
C GLY A 214 -2.30 8.39 -5.76
N HIS A 215 -1.85 7.48 -6.64
CA HIS A 215 -0.73 7.73 -7.55
C HIS A 215 -1.04 8.85 -8.53
N TYR A 216 -2.22 8.84 -9.16
CA TYR A 216 -2.66 9.91 -10.06
C TYR A 216 -2.71 11.28 -9.35
N LEU A 217 -3.18 11.31 -8.09
CA LEU A 217 -3.15 12.54 -7.29
C LEU A 217 -1.70 13.02 -7.07
N THR A 218 -0.78 12.12 -6.75
CA THR A 218 0.62 12.44 -6.47
C THR A 218 1.36 12.97 -7.69
N ILE A 219 1.12 12.39 -8.88
CA ILE A 219 1.76 12.83 -10.12
C ILE A 219 1.04 14.00 -10.81
N GLY A 220 -0.05 14.52 -10.23
CA GLY A 220 -0.78 15.68 -10.74
C GLY A 220 -1.83 15.37 -11.82
N ASN A 221 -2.14 14.12 -12.09
CA ASN A 221 -3.20 13.71 -13.03
C ASN A 221 -4.55 13.72 -12.30
N TYR A 222 -5.05 14.92 -12.02
CA TYR A 222 -6.19 15.11 -11.12
C TYR A 222 -7.53 14.65 -11.69
N GLU A 223 -7.72 14.61 -13.01
CA GLU A 223 -8.94 14.08 -13.63
C GLU A 223 -9.05 12.57 -13.39
N GLU A 224 -7.98 11.83 -13.64
CA GLU A 224 -7.90 10.40 -13.38
C GLU A 224 -8.02 10.11 -11.88
N ALA A 225 -7.37 10.93 -11.03
CA ALA A 225 -7.50 10.79 -9.57
C ALA A 225 -8.97 10.98 -9.11
N LEU A 226 -9.71 11.90 -9.71
CA LEU A 226 -11.12 12.14 -9.45
C LEU A 226 -11.98 10.95 -9.90
N GLU A 227 -11.73 10.42 -11.10
CA GLU A 227 -12.44 9.27 -11.67
C GLU A 227 -12.24 8.04 -10.79
N PHE A 228 -10.99 7.63 -10.54
CA PHE A 228 -10.68 6.47 -9.72
C PHE A 228 -11.13 6.64 -8.27
N GLY A 229 -11.07 7.85 -7.70
CA GLY A 229 -11.69 8.16 -6.41
C GLY A 229 -13.19 7.88 -6.39
N GLY A 230 -13.88 8.19 -7.48
CA GLY A 230 -15.31 7.87 -7.67
C GLY A 230 -15.58 6.36 -7.72
N LEU A 231 -14.73 5.59 -8.42
CA LEU A 231 -14.82 4.13 -8.44
C LEU A 231 -14.63 3.51 -7.06
N VAL A 232 -13.71 4.07 -6.24
CA VAL A 232 -13.53 3.65 -4.85
C VAL A 232 -14.81 3.87 -4.02
N VAL A 233 -15.48 5.02 -4.20
CA VAL A 233 -16.77 5.29 -3.53
C VAL A 233 -17.86 4.32 -4.02
N GLN A 234 -17.94 4.05 -5.32
CA GLN A 234 -18.90 3.08 -5.89
C GLN A 234 -18.67 1.66 -5.35
N ALA A 235 -17.44 1.31 -5.04
CA ALA A 235 -17.10 0.05 -4.39
C ALA A 235 -17.42 0.03 -2.88
N GLY A 236 -18.07 1.09 -2.35
CA GLY A 236 -18.49 1.17 -0.95
C GLY A 236 -17.43 1.67 0.02
N ILE A 237 -16.36 2.31 -0.45
CA ILE A 237 -15.28 2.86 0.38
C ILE A 237 -15.34 4.39 0.38
N ASP A 238 -15.88 4.97 1.44
CA ASP A 238 -16.07 6.42 1.58
C ASP A 238 -14.75 7.22 1.61
N GLY A 239 -13.62 6.55 1.90
CA GLY A 239 -12.27 7.13 1.74
C GLY A 239 -11.97 7.65 0.34
N GLY A 240 -12.72 7.24 -0.68
CA GLY A 240 -12.67 7.79 -2.04
C GLY A 240 -13.05 9.27 -2.09
N TYR A 241 -13.96 9.75 -1.23
CA TYR A 241 -14.35 11.17 -1.16
C TYR A 241 -13.19 12.11 -0.86
N ARG A 242 -12.23 11.70 -0.04
CA ARG A 242 -11.03 12.50 0.20
C ARG A 242 -10.21 12.73 -1.08
N ARG A 243 -10.04 11.68 -1.87
CA ARG A 243 -9.31 11.77 -3.15
C ARG A 243 -10.04 12.64 -4.15
N GLN A 244 -11.36 12.50 -4.22
CA GLN A 244 -12.20 13.34 -5.05
C GLN A 244 -12.17 14.81 -4.61
N ALA A 245 -12.16 15.07 -3.29
CA ALA A 245 -12.05 16.42 -2.74
C ALA A 245 -10.71 17.08 -3.12
N LEU A 246 -9.59 16.38 -2.90
CA LEU A 246 -8.26 16.90 -3.24
C LEU A 246 -8.10 17.07 -4.76
N ALA A 247 -8.49 16.10 -5.57
CA ALA A 247 -8.43 16.20 -7.02
C ALA A 247 -9.27 17.37 -7.54
N SER A 248 -10.50 17.53 -7.05
CA SER A 248 -11.36 18.67 -7.40
C SER A 248 -10.77 20.01 -6.99
N PHE A 249 -10.12 20.08 -5.83
CA PHE A 249 -9.42 21.27 -5.36
C PHE A 249 -8.31 21.69 -6.32
N TYR A 250 -7.43 20.76 -6.72
CA TYR A 250 -6.34 21.06 -7.65
C TYR A 250 -6.82 21.34 -9.09
N LEU A 251 -8.01 20.85 -9.46
CA LEU A 251 -8.69 21.21 -10.71
C LEU A 251 -9.39 22.58 -10.66
N GLY A 252 -9.37 23.28 -9.51
CA GLY A 252 -10.06 24.56 -9.31
C GLY A 252 -11.58 24.45 -9.19
N ARG A 253 -12.12 23.23 -8.97
CA ARG A 253 -13.55 22.93 -8.82
C ARG A 253 -13.96 23.09 -7.35
N THR A 254 -13.92 24.31 -6.84
CA THR A 254 -14.06 24.65 -5.42
C THR A 254 -15.31 24.07 -4.76
N GLU A 255 -16.49 24.29 -5.35
CA GLU A 255 -17.76 23.80 -4.78
C GLU A 255 -17.79 22.28 -4.68
N GLN A 256 -17.31 21.61 -5.72
CA GLN A 256 -17.23 20.15 -5.78
C GLN A 256 -16.25 19.60 -4.73
N ALA A 257 -15.08 20.23 -4.59
CA ALA A 257 -14.09 19.88 -3.58
C ALA A 257 -14.68 19.94 -2.16
N LEU A 258 -15.36 21.04 -1.82
CA LEU A 258 -15.99 21.20 -0.51
C LEU A 258 -17.17 20.25 -0.28
N GLU A 259 -17.91 19.89 -1.34
CA GLU A 259 -18.99 18.89 -1.22
C GLU A 259 -18.40 17.51 -0.86
N PHE A 260 -17.37 17.07 -1.56
CA PHE A 260 -16.71 15.79 -1.25
C PHE A 260 -16.03 15.81 0.12
N ALA A 261 -15.39 16.92 0.50
CA ALA A 261 -14.79 17.07 1.81
C ALA A 261 -15.83 16.94 2.93
N ARG A 262 -17.01 17.58 2.79
CA ARG A 262 -18.09 17.43 3.79
C ARG A 262 -18.57 16.00 3.95
N ARG A 263 -18.62 15.22 2.85
CA ARG A 263 -19.02 13.81 2.91
C ARG A 263 -17.96 12.99 3.64
N TYR A 264 -16.69 13.23 3.35
CA TYR A 264 -15.58 12.58 4.01
C TYR A 264 -15.53 12.93 5.51
N ASP A 265 -15.60 14.21 5.87
CA ASP A 265 -15.54 14.67 7.26
C ASP A 265 -16.68 14.11 8.12
N LYS A 266 -17.88 13.98 7.54
CA LYS A 266 -19.02 13.37 8.23
C LYS A 266 -18.78 11.92 8.61
N GLU A 267 -18.10 11.16 7.75
CA GLU A 267 -17.83 9.74 7.99
C GLU A 267 -16.63 9.51 8.90
N TYR A 268 -15.58 10.33 8.75
CA TYR A 268 -14.30 10.12 9.43
C TYR A 268 -13.98 11.15 10.52
N GLU A 269 -14.91 12.06 10.82
CA GLU A 269 -14.69 13.16 11.79
C GLU A 269 -13.39 13.95 11.48
N SER A 270 -13.11 14.18 10.19
CA SER A 270 -11.88 14.77 9.69
C SER A 270 -11.95 16.30 9.64
N ILE A 271 -10.81 16.94 9.39
CA ILE A 271 -10.64 18.39 9.21
C ILE A 271 -10.49 18.81 7.75
N LEU A 272 -10.68 17.91 6.79
CA LEU A 272 -10.38 18.14 5.37
C LEU A 272 -11.11 19.36 4.80
N LYS A 273 -12.38 19.54 5.12
CA LYS A 273 -13.16 20.70 4.62
C LYS A 273 -12.55 22.03 5.09
N SER A 274 -12.26 22.14 6.38
CA SER A 274 -11.68 23.35 6.95
C SER A 274 -10.25 23.61 6.49
N ASP A 275 -9.48 22.55 6.23
CA ASP A 275 -8.17 22.65 5.59
C ASP A 275 -8.29 23.24 4.19
N LEU A 276 -9.17 22.69 3.33
CA LEU A 276 -9.39 23.20 1.97
C LEU A 276 -9.92 24.65 1.98
N GLU A 277 -10.81 25.01 2.90
CA GLU A 277 -11.29 26.40 3.05
C GLU A 277 -10.12 27.35 3.38
N ALA A 278 -9.19 26.96 4.27
CA ALA A 278 -8.02 27.73 4.61
C ALA A 278 -7.00 27.83 3.46
N TRP A 279 -6.94 26.82 2.60
CA TRP A 279 -6.13 26.87 1.37
C TRP A 279 -6.69 27.87 0.35
N MET A 280 -8.04 27.89 0.19
CA MET A 280 -8.74 28.76 -0.76
C MET A 280 -8.81 30.21 -0.29
N ASP A 281 -8.94 30.44 1.01
CA ASP A 281 -9.11 31.77 1.61
C ASP A 281 -8.06 32.02 2.70
N LYS A 282 -7.12 32.94 2.40
CA LYS A 282 -6.04 33.30 3.31
C LYS A 282 -6.53 33.86 4.64
N ASP A 283 -7.69 34.48 4.65
CA ASP A 283 -8.25 35.09 5.88
C ASP A 283 -8.74 34.03 6.87
N GLN A 284 -9.00 32.81 6.40
CA GLN A 284 -9.38 31.67 7.25
C GLN A 284 -8.19 30.93 7.88
N ARG A 285 -6.98 31.09 7.36
CA ARG A 285 -5.77 30.38 7.83
C ARG A 285 -5.48 30.57 9.32
N PRO A 286 -5.53 31.82 9.89
CA PRO A 286 -5.26 31.98 11.31
C PRO A 286 -6.24 31.24 12.20
N ALA A 287 -7.53 31.24 11.87
CA ALA A 287 -8.54 30.52 12.62
C ALA A 287 -8.38 29.01 12.50
N PHE A 288 -8.01 28.50 11.32
CA PHE A 288 -7.71 27.10 11.11
C PHE A 288 -6.46 26.65 11.90
N ILE A 289 -5.37 27.42 11.85
CA ILE A 289 -4.16 27.16 12.64
C ILE A 289 -4.47 27.17 14.13
N GLU A 290 -5.24 28.15 14.63
CA GLU A 290 -5.66 28.18 16.04
C GLU A 290 -6.47 26.92 16.43
N THR A 291 -7.25 26.40 15.50
CA THR A 291 -8.05 25.17 15.72
C THR A 291 -7.15 23.93 15.83
N ILE A 292 -6.20 23.75 14.90
CA ILE A 292 -5.28 22.60 14.94
C ILE A 292 -4.26 22.70 16.07
N ASP A 293 -3.87 23.92 16.50
CA ASP A 293 -2.99 24.16 17.65
C ASP A 293 -3.60 23.71 18.99
N LYS A 294 -4.93 23.69 19.08
CA LYS A 294 -5.64 23.24 20.28
C LYS A 294 -5.84 21.73 20.33
N GLN A 295 -5.58 21.05 19.23
CA GLN A 295 -5.68 19.59 19.19
C GLN A 295 -4.42 18.95 19.77
N GLU A 296 -4.59 17.93 20.58
CA GLU A 296 -3.50 17.02 20.90
C GLU A 296 -3.03 16.31 19.62
N MET A 297 -1.81 15.74 19.64
CA MET A 297 -1.30 14.96 18.51
C MET A 297 -2.37 13.97 18.03
N PRO A 298 -2.89 14.11 16.81
CA PRO A 298 -4.00 13.29 16.36
C PRO A 298 -3.59 11.84 16.29
N SER A 299 -4.49 10.96 16.69
CA SER A 299 -4.30 9.52 16.53
C SER A 299 -4.60 9.04 15.10
N SER A 300 -5.24 9.90 14.30
CA SER A 300 -5.48 9.69 12.88
C SER A 300 -4.24 10.09 12.10
N VAL A 301 -3.66 9.15 11.39
CA VAL A 301 -2.55 9.38 10.45
C VAL A 301 -2.94 10.46 9.43
N ILE A 302 -4.19 10.45 8.97
CA ILE A 302 -4.70 11.36 7.93
C ILE A 302 -4.78 12.81 8.46
N ASP A 303 -5.31 13.01 9.65
CA ASP A 303 -5.40 14.36 10.23
C ASP A 303 -4.00 14.91 10.54
N LEU A 304 -3.09 14.06 10.99
CA LEU A 304 -1.69 14.43 11.16
C LEU A 304 -1.05 14.86 9.83
N TRP A 305 -1.40 14.22 8.73
CA TRP A 305 -0.97 14.65 7.40
C TRP A 305 -1.47 16.04 7.03
N PHE A 306 -2.76 16.31 7.24
CA PHE A 306 -3.31 17.64 6.96
C PHE A 306 -2.65 18.71 7.85
N MET A 307 -2.40 18.42 9.11
CA MET A 307 -1.75 19.36 10.01
C MET A 307 -0.32 19.67 9.58
N ILE A 308 0.49 18.65 9.24
CA ILE A 308 1.87 18.86 8.73
C ILE A 308 1.84 19.71 7.45
N SER A 309 0.96 19.36 6.51
CA SER A 309 0.81 20.09 5.25
C SER A 309 0.36 21.55 5.49
N ALA A 310 -0.61 21.77 6.36
CA ALA A 310 -1.10 23.10 6.70
C ALA A 310 0.01 23.98 7.32
N TYR A 311 0.74 23.47 8.31
CA TYR A 311 1.85 24.20 8.90
C TYR A 311 2.94 24.52 7.87
N ALA A 312 3.30 23.57 7.02
CA ALA A 312 4.31 23.76 5.96
C ALA A 312 3.90 24.88 4.99
N ASN A 313 2.62 24.97 4.63
CA ASN A 313 2.14 25.89 3.59
C ASN A 313 1.58 27.21 4.14
N PHE A 314 1.20 27.28 5.42
CA PHE A 314 0.65 28.47 6.03
C PHE A 314 1.68 29.25 6.87
N GLY A 315 2.94 28.82 6.85
CA GLY A 315 4.08 29.61 7.31
C GLY A 315 4.66 29.21 8.66
N ASP A 316 4.36 28.00 9.19
CA ASP A 316 4.99 27.48 10.40
C ASP A 316 5.75 26.18 10.11
N MET A 317 6.83 26.31 9.33
CA MET A 317 7.68 25.20 8.95
C MET A 317 8.33 24.51 10.17
N ASP A 318 8.55 25.23 11.27
CA ASP A 318 9.11 24.68 12.50
C ASP A 318 8.14 23.66 13.13
N LYS A 319 6.84 23.99 13.19
CA LYS A 319 5.82 23.05 13.65
C LYS A 319 5.67 21.87 12.70
N ALA A 320 5.71 22.09 11.38
CA ALA A 320 5.61 21.00 10.39
C ALA A 320 6.71 19.97 10.61
N PHE A 321 7.98 20.39 10.73
CA PHE A 321 9.11 19.49 11.01
C PHE A 321 9.05 18.87 12.40
N HIS A 322 8.63 19.63 13.40
CA HIS A 322 8.44 19.09 14.74
C HIS A 322 7.43 17.95 14.74
N MET A 323 6.27 18.13 14.12
CA MET A 323 5.22 17.10 14.03
C MET A 323 5.68 15.87 13.23
N ALA A 324 6.33 16.07 12.09
CA ALA A 324 6.86 14.95 11.30
C ALA A 324 7.91 14.14 12.10
N THR A 325 8.79 14.82 12.85
CA THR A 325 9.80 14.17 13.69
C THR A 325 9.17 13.42 14.86
N GLU A 326 8.17 14.00 15.51
CA GLU A 326 7.44 13.33 16.61
C GLU A 326 6.61 12.15 16.10
N ALA A 327 6.00 12.26 14.90
CA ALA A 327 5.30 11.17 14.26
C ALA A 327 6.23 9.97 13.97
N HIS A 328 7.48 10.26 13.59
CA HIS A 328 8.51 9.23 13.44
C HIS A 328 8.89 8.60 14.77
N ARG A 329 9.26 9.42 15.77
CA ARG A 329 9.72 8.95 17.08
C ARG A 329 8.68 8.14 17.85
N SER A 330 7.42 8.55 17.77
CA SER A 330 6.29 7.87 18.43
C SER A 330 5.83 6.63 17.68
N GLY A 331 6.33 6.39 16.45
CA GLY A 331 5.85 5.34 15.57
C GLY A 331 4.43 5.58 15.04
N THR A 332 3.91 6.82 15.16
CA THR A 332 2.60 7.18 14.59
C THR A 332 2.64 7.10 13.07
N PHE A 333 3.74 7.54 12.46
CA PHE A 333 4.03 7.29 11.06
C PHE A 333 5.02 6.15 10.91
N SER A 334 4.73 5.23 10.04
CA SER A 334 5.60 4.13 9.67
C SER A 334 5.30 3.65 8.25
N GLY A 335 6.31 3.18 7.55
CA GLY A 335 6.15 2.60 6.23
C GLY A 335 5.41 3.53 5.26
N MET A 336 4.28 3.08 4.72
CA MET A 336 3.51 3.81 3.70
C MET A 336 2.98 5.18 4.15
N ASP A 337 2.98 5.48 5.44
CA ASP A 337 2.50 6.78 5.90
C ASP A 337 3.37 7.92 5.37
N TRP A 338 4.64 7.64 5.06
CA TRP A 338 5.57 8.62 4.50
C TRP A 338 5.29 9.01 3.04
N VAL A 339 4.32 8.38 2.37
CA VAL A 339 3.87 8.79 1.02
C VAL A 339 3.38 10.24 0.98
N ILE A 340 2.95 10.80 2.11
CA ILE A 340 2.55 12.22 2.22
C ILE A 340 3.65 13.16 1.74
N LEU A 341 4.93 12.84 1.97
CA LEU A 341 6.05 13.67 1.57
C LEU A 341 6.03 14.03 0.08
N TRP A 342 5.35 13.24 -0.72
CA TRP A 342 5.28 13.39 -2.18
C TRP A 342 3.95 13.96 -2.68
N TRP A 343 2.99 14.18 -1.77
CA TRP A 343 1.70 14.73 -2.16
C TRP A 343 1.83 16.17 -2.65
N PRO A 344 0.90 16.61 -3.53
CA PRO A 344 0.78 18.02 -3.88
C PRO A 344 0.59 18.87 -2.62
N GLY A 345 1.27 20.02 -2.60
CA GLY A 345 1.29 20.90 -1.44
C GLY A 345 2.41 20.63 -0.43
N MET A 346 3.24 19.59 -0.62
CA MET A 346 4.41 19.33 0.23
C MET A 346 5.72 19.80 -0.38
N GLU A 347 5.67 20.56 -1.48
CA GLU A 347 6.85 21.08 -2.18
C GLU A 347 7.69 21.97 -1.26
N ALA A 348 7.07 22.93 -0.57
CA ALA A 348 7.76 23.84 0.36
C ALA A 348 8.43 23.06 1.51
N PHE A 349 7.82 21.97 2.00
CA PHE A 349 8.40 21.11 3.02
C PHE A 349 9.66 20.39 2.50
N ARG A 350 9.60 19.85 1.28
CA ARG A 350 10.74 19.15 0.67
C ARG A 350 11.89 20.09 0.28
N GLN A 351 11.61 21.37 0.02
CA GLN A 351 12.59 22.39 -0.33
C GLN A 351 13.31 23.00 0.88
N ASP A 352 12.82 22.75 2.10
CA ASP A 352 13.45 23.24 3.32
C ASP A 352 14.74 22.45 3.62
N ASP A 353 15.78 23.14 4.08
CA ASP A 353 17.11 22.55 4.35
C ASP A 353 17.05 21.37 5.35
N ARG A 354 16.04 21.31 6.20
CA ARG A 354 15.84 20.23 7.20
C ARG A 354 15.33 18.94 6.59
N PHE A 355 14.79 18.98 5.37
CA PHE A 355 14.24 17.79 4.72
C PHE A 355 15.31 16.70 4.54
N GLY A 356 16.53 17.06 4.15
CA GLY A 356 17.63 16.12 4.00
C GLY A 356 17.94 15.37 5.28
N LYS A 357 17.90 16.07 6.45
CA LYS A 357 18.08 15.43 7.75
C LYS A 357 16.93 14.49 8.09
N LEU A 358 15.70 14.87 7.87
CA LEU A 358 14.54 14.02 8.10
C LEU A 358 14.62 12.75 7.24
N ALA A 359 14.98 12.89 5.95
CA ALA A 359 15.14 11.77 5.04
C ALA A 359 16.27 10.81 5.49
N ASP A 360 17.34 11.34 6.08
CA ASP A 360 18.43 10.55 6.67
C ASP A 360 17.95 9.82 7.93
N ASP A 361 17.29 10.53 8.85
CA ASP A 361 16.73 9.96 10.08
C ASP A 361 15.70 8.82 9.76
N LEU A 362 15.00 8.92 8.64
CA LEU A 362 14.09 7.90 8.13
C LEU A 362 14.78 6.75 7.37
N GLY A 363 16.10 6.81 7.14
CA GLY A 363 16.85 5.83 6.35
C GLY A 363 16.60 5.90 4.83
N MET A 364 15.89 6.93 4.35
CA MET A 364 15.57 7.08 2.93
C MET A 364 16.79 7.44 2.08
N LEU A 365 17.76 8.22 2.62
CA LEU A 365 18.96 8.59 1.86
C LEU A 365 19.78 7.37 1.46
N ASP A 366 19.99 6.41 2.36
CA ASP A 366 20.72 5.17 2.07
C ASP A 366 20.02 4.32 1.03
N TYR A 367 18.70 4.27 1.09
CA TYR A 367 17.90 3.60 0.08
C TYR A 367 18.06 4.28 -1.30
N TRP A 368 17.88 5.61 -1.39
CA TRP A 368 17.95 6.34 -2.66
C TRP A 368 19.31 6.24 -3.33
N ARG A 369 20.39 6.27 -2.57
CA ARG A 369 21.76 6.06 -3.10
C ARG A 369 21.93 4.70 -3.78
N LYS A 370 21.19 3.70 -3.33
CA LYS A 370 21.33 2.32 -3.81
C LYS A 370 20.34 1.93 -4.90
N PHE A 371 19.11 2.39 -4.79
CA PHE A 371 18.01 1.91 -5.61
C PHE A 371 17.40 2.98 -6.56
N GLY A 372 17.75 4.24 -6.40
CA GLY A 372 17.27 5.33 -7.23
C GLY A 372 16.64 6.47 -6.43
N TRP A 373 16.75 7.68 -6.97
CA TRP A 373 16.27 8.92 -6.35
C TRP A 373 14.79 9.14 -6.61
N PRO A 374 14.10 9.93 -5.75
CA PRO A 374 12.72 10.35 -5.99
C PRO A 374 12.59 11.15 -7.31
N ASP A 375 11.41 11.09 -7.92
CA ASP A 375 11.13 11.75 -9.21
C ASP A 375 11.38 13.25 -9.18
N SER A 376 11.14 13.91 -8.04
CA SER A 376 11.29 15.36 -7.85
C SER A 376 12.59 15.77 -7.16
N CYS A 377 13.52 14.83 -6.90
CA CYS A 377 14.70 15.08 -6.08
C CYS A 377 15.99 14.63 -6.78
N ARG A 378 17.11 15.24 -6.37
CA ARG A 378 18.45 14.87 -6.86
C ARG A 378 19.46 14.83 -5.72
N PRO A 379 20.56 14.06 -5.85
CA PRO A 379 21.62 14.06 -4.87
C PRO A 379 22.35 15.40 -4.83
N VAL A 380 22.68 15.86 -3.61
CA VAL A 380 23.53 17.04 -3.37
C VAL A 380 24.48 16.69 -2.24
N GLU A 381 25.78 16.51 -2.53
CA GLU A 381 26.80 16.09 -1.58
C GLU A 381 26.37 14.85 -0.78
N GLN A 382 26.13 14.98 0.54
CA GLN A 382 25.67 13.91 1.43
C GLN A 382 24.16 13.97 1.71
N SER A 383 23.43 14.87 1.04
CA SER A 383 22.01 15.15 1.25
C SER A 383 21.20 15.03 -0.04
N VAL A 384 20.02 15.61 -0.05
CA VAL A 384 19.07 15.63 -1.16
C VAL A 384 18.54 17.04 -1.36
N ALA A 385 18.35 17.45 -2.61
CA ALA A 385 17.59 18.65 -2.96
C ALA A 385 16.39 18.27 -3.81
N CYS A 386 15.23 18.78 -3.46
CA CYS A 386 13.95 18.50 -4.13
C CYS A 386 13.36 19.78 -4.76
N ASN A 387 12.56 19.57 -5.82
CA ASN A 387 11.84 20.65 -6.50
C ASN A 387 10.46 20.83 -5.92
#